data_00da5822d6fbd54cc0650b1cc6c285b6
#
_entry.id   00da5822d6fbd54cc0650b1cc6c285b6
#
_cell.length_a   1.000
_cell.length_b   1.000
_cell.length_c   1.000
_cell.angle_alpha   90.00
_cell.angle_beta   90.00
_cell.angle_gamma   90.00
#
_symmetry.space_group_name_H-M   'P 1'
#
loop_
_entity.id
_entity.type
_entity.pdbx_description
1 polymer ?
#
loop_
_entity_poly.entity_id
_entity_poly.type
_entity_poly.pdbx_seq_one_letter_code
_entity_poly.pdbx_strand_id
1 'polypeptide(L)'
;MDKAKAIPDGRKLPPLRSLNDFILESSRFQLPNFKDFEKWGNRVVNNLIYYQTNYLYMSIAIILIVGSMHPSKILFGVSTVVLMWTQYLYGTIENKEVANIRRQYPLLQLVMLFLCAYYVFVNLNSIFLVLFSFLLSFCIIFIHASLRLRHLKNKIVNKIEGIGLERTPMGIFLQYFGMKEEFIT
;
A
#
# COMPACT_ATOMS: atom_id res chain seq x y z
N MET A 1 39.02 -3.44 18.88
CA MET A 1 38.76 -2.59 17.70
C MET A 1 37.45 -3.02 17.09
N ASP A 2 36.38 -2.46 17.62
CA ASP A 2 34.99 -2.76 17.13
C ASP A 2 34.79 -2.08 15.79
N LYS A 3 34.63 -2.89 14.75
CA LYS A 3 34.13 -2.40 13.48
C LYS A 3 32.63 -2.08 13.69
N ALA A 4 32.36 -0.83 14.02
CA ALA A 4 31.03 -0.29 13.94
C ALA A 4 30.47 -0.57 12.53
N LYS A 5 29.55 -1.51 12.43
CA LYS A 5 28.84 -1.85 11.20
C LYS A 5 28.04 -0.61 10.82
N ALA A 6 28.50 0.13 9.82
CA ALA A 6 27.81 1.29 9.30
C ALA A 6 26.35 0.89 9.01
N ILE A 7 25.43 1.51 9.71
CA ILE A 7 23.98 1.37 9.47
C ILE A 7 23.75 1.95 8.07
N PRO A 8 23.22 1.19 7.10
CA PRO A 8 22.91 1.77 5.81
C PRO A 8 21.79 2.79 6.01
N ASP A 9 22.15 4.05 5.85
CA ASP A 9 21.20 5.16 5.82
C ASP A 9 20.42 5.06 4.51
N GLY A 10 19.12 4.80 4.60
CA GLY A 10 18.22 4.77 3.46
C GLY A 10 17.18 3.65 3.54
N ARG A 11 15.90 4.03 3.48
CA ARG A 11 14.77 3.12 3.32
C ARG A 11 14.92 2.35 2.01
N LYS A 12 15.37 1.09 2.05
CA LYS A 12 15.55 0.24 0.88
C LYS A 12 14.42 -0.75 0.78
N LEU A 13 13.84 -0.89 -0.42
CA LEU A 13 12.95 -2.00 -0.71
C LEU A 13 13.76 -3.30 -0.70
N PRO A 14 13.26 -4.39 -0.08
CA PRO A 14 13.89 -5.69 -0.17
C PRO A 14 13.98 -6.14 -1.63
N PRO A 15 14.96 -7.03 -1.94
CA PRO A 15 15.11 -7.56 -3.28
C PRO A 15 13.86 -8.35 -3.72
N LEU A 16 13.59 -8.33 -5.02
CA LEU A 16 12.52 -9.15 -5.61
C LEU A 16 12.83 -10.63 -5.38
N ARG A 17 11.90 -11.37 -4.80
CA ARG A 17 12.02 -12.82 -4.60
C ARG A 17 11.66 -13.56 -5.88
N SER A 18 12.29 -14.73 -6.09
CA SER A 18 12.02 -15.54 -7.28
C SER A 18 10.55 -15.96 -7.34
N LEU A 19 10.02 -16.11 -8.55
CA LEU A 19 8.64 -16.59 -8.76
C LEU A 19 8.45 -18.00 -8.20
N ASN A 20 9.49 -18.83 -8.25
CA ASN A 20 9.46 -20.17 -7.66
C ASN A 20 9.21 -20.12 -6.15
N ASP A 21 9.96 -19.26 -5.43
CA ASP A 21 9.75 -19.03 -3.99
C ASP A 21 8.42 -18.31 -3.70
N PHE A 22 7.93 -17.47 -4.59
CA PHE A 22 6.73 -16.68 -4.36
C PHE A 22 5.43 -17.46 -4.60
N ILE A 23 5.29 -18.14 -5.75
CA ILE A 23 4.03 -18.76 -6.19
C ILE A 23 4.17 -20.26 -6.46
N LEU A 24 5.27 -20.71 -7.12
CA LEU A 24 5.32 -22.02 -7.77
C LEU A 24 5.50 -23.19 -6.80
N GLU A 25 6.11 -23.01 -5.64
CA GLU A 25 6.23 -24.08 -4.64
C GLU A 25 4.89 -24.33 -3.93
N SER A 26 4.06 -25.18 -4.52
CA SER A 26 2.72 -25.54 -4.00
C SER A 26 2.76 -26.18 -2.59
N SER A 27 3.84 -26.92 -2.26
CA SER A 27 4.04 -27.52 -0.94
C SER A 27 4.13 -26.51 0.22
N ARG A 28 4.26 -25.22 -0.09
CA ARG A 28 4.35 -24.13 0.90
C ARG A 28 3.05 -23.36 1.11
N PHE A 29 1.93 -23.83 0.58
CA PHE A 29 0.62 -23.24 0.82
C PHE A 29 -0.19 -24.13 1.75
N GLN A 30 -0.67 -23.55 2.85
CA GLN A 30 -1.49 -24.24 3.85
C GLN A 30 -2.49 -23.27 4.46
N LEU A 31 -3.71 -23.77 4.66
CA LEU A 31 -4.73 -22.99 5.39
C LEU A 31 -4.22 -22.63 6.79
N PRO A 32 -4.44 -21.37 7.23
CA PRO A 32 -4.06 -20.95 8.54
C PRO A 32 -4.92 -21.64 9.60
N ASN A 33 -4.34 -21.85 10.79
CA ASN A 33 -5.13 -22.26 11.95
C ASN A 33 -5.87 -21.05 12.51
N PHE A 34 -7.15 -20.92 12.19
CA PHE A 34 -7.99 -19.82 12.65
C PHE A 34 -8.24 -19.80 14.17
N LYS A 35 -7.84 -20.85 14.91
CA LYS A 35 -7.92 -20.87 16.39
C LYS A 35 -6.74 -20.16 17.04
N ASP A 36 -5.64 -19.95 16.31
CA ASP A 36 -4.43 -19.30 16.78
C ASP A 36 -4.15 -18.04 15.96
N PHE A 37 -4.88 -16.97 16.31
CA PHE A 37 -4.78 -15.68 15.61
C PHE A 37 -3.39 -15.06 15.69
N GLU A 38 -2.66 -15.31 16.79
CA GLU A 38 -1.31 -14.78 16.95
C GLU A 38 -0.35 -15.40 15.93
N LYS A 39 -0.32 -16.74 15.81
CA LYS A 39 0.51 -17.41 14.79
C LYS A 39 0.10 -17.04 13.37
N TRP A 40 -1.20 -16.89 13.12
CA TRP A 40 -1.68 -16.45 11.81
C TRP A 40 -1.25 -15.03 11.51
N GLY A 41 -1.46 -14.09 12.44
CA GLY A 41 -1.03 -12.69 12.31
C GLY A 41 0.48 -12.59 12.06
N ASN A 42 1.28 -13.31 12.85
CA ASN A 42 2.72 -13.40 12.68
C ASN A 42 3.13 -13.92 11.29
N ARG A 43 2.40 -14.92 10.75
CA ARG A 43 2.61 -15.43 9.39
C ARG A 43 2.36 -14.33 8.36
N VAL A 44 1.21 -13.67 8.43
CA VAL A 44 0.83 -12.59 7.50
C VAL A 44 1.87 -11.47 7.51
N VAL A 45 2.21 -10.94 8.69
CA VAL A 45 3.17 -9.85 8.84
C VAL A 45 4.53 -10.20 8.25
N ASN A 46 5.06 -11.39 8.59
CA ASN A 46 6.37 -11.81 8.07
C ASN A 46 6.36 -11.99 6.55
N ASN A 47 5.27 -12.51 5.98
CA ASN A 47 5.15 -12.65 4.52
C ASN A 47 4.98 -11.28 3.84
N LEU A 48 4.22 -10.36 4.42
CA LEU A 48 4.07 -9.00 3.91
C LEU A 48 5.42 -8.27 3.83
N ILE A 49 6.25 -8.39 4.87
CA ILE A 49 7.58 -7.77 4.90
C ILE A 49 8.54 -8.47 3.93
N TYR A 50 8.56 -9.80 3.90
CA TYR A 50 9.49 -10.56 3.07
C TYR A 50 9.23 -10.41 1.58
N TYR A 51 7.96 -10.41 1.16
CA TYR A 51 7.54 -10.35 -0.24
C TYR A 51 7.06 -8.97 -0.68
N GLN A 52 7.33 -7.90 0.08
CA GLN A 52 6.74 -6.57 -0.19
C GLN A 52 7.01 -6.07 -1.62
N THR A 53 8.19 -6.32 -2.17
CA THR A 53 8.54 -5.96 -3.55
C THR A 53 7.73 -6.77 -4.56
N ASN A 54 7.55 -8.07 -4.32
CA ASN A 54 6.70 -8.93 -5.16
C ASN A 54 5.23 -8.48 -5.11
N TYR A 55 4.74 -8.10 -3.93
CA TYR A 55 3.37 -7.58 -3.76
C TYR A 55 3.16 -6.25 -4.47
N LEU A 56 4.17 -5.38 -4.47
CA LEU A 56 4.12 -4.13 -5.23
C LEU A 56 3.94 -4.41 -6.74
N TYR A 57 4.76 -5.28 -7.32
CA TYR A 57 4.62 -5.66 -8.72
C TYR A 57 3.29 -6.36 -9.02
N MET A 58 2.83 -7.22 -8.13
CA MET A 58 1.53 -7.89 -8.25
C MET A 58 0.38 -6.87 -8.24
N SER A 59 0.42 -5.88 -7.33
CA SER A 59 -0.58 -4.80 -7.29
C SER A 59 -0.61 -3.99 -8.58
N ILE A 60 0.58 -3.61 -9.08
CA ILE A 60 0.70 -2.87 -10.35
C ILE A 60 0.11 -3.69 -11.49
N ALA A 61 0.43 -4.98 -11.57
CA ALA A 61 -0.11 -5.86 -12.61
C ALA A 61 -1.64 -5.96 -12.55
N ILE A 62 -2.22 -6.11 -11.37
CA ILE A 62 -3.68 -6.17 -11.19
C ILE A 62 -4.35 -4.86 -11.62
N ILE A 63 -3.80 -3.72 -11.19
CA ILE A 63 -4.32 -2.40 -11.55
C ILE A 63 -4.23 -2.18 -13.07
N LEU A 64 -3.14 -2.60 -13.72
CA LEU A 64 -2.98 -2.52 -15.16
C LEU A 64 -3.97 -3.42 -15.91
N ILE A 65 -4.23 -4.64 -15.42
CA ILE A 65 -5.23 -5.56 -16.01
C ILE A 65 -6.62 -4.94 -15.92
N VAL A 66 -7.04 -4.50 -14.73
CA VAL A 66 -8.35 -3.84 -14.53
C VAL A 66 -8.45 -2.57 -15.38
N GLY A 67 -7.35 -1.79 -15.43
CA GLY A 67 -7.26 -0.56 -16.22
C GLY A 67 -7.37 -0.81 -17.72
N SER A 68 -6.75 -1.87 -18.24
CA SER A 68 -6.84 -2.23 -19.66
C SER A 68 -8.25 -2.67 -20.08
N MET A 69 -9.01 -3.27 -19.17
CA MET A 69 -10.41 -3.64 -19.43
C MET A 69 -11.36 -2.42 -19.46
N HIS A 70 -11.04 -1.36 -18.73
CA HIS A 70 -11.88 -0.16 -18.59
C HIS A 70 -11.05 1.13 -18.63
N PRO A 71 -10.32 1.45 -19.71
CA PRO A 71 -9.31 2.51 -19.72
C PRO A 71 -9.90 3.90 -19.44
N SER A 72 -11.06 4.23 -20.04
CA SER A 72 -11.72 5.51 -19.81
C SER A 72 -12.17 5.68 -18.37
N LYS A 73 -12.76 4.65 -17.78
CA LYS A 73 -13.23 4.71 -16.38
C LYS A 73 -12.06 4.88 -15.39
N ILE A 74 -10.94 4.19 -15.61
CA ILE A 74 -9.74 4.37 -14.76
C ILE A 74 -9.22 5.79 -14.88
N LEU A 75 -9.10 6.35 -16.09
CA LEU A 75 -8.66 7.72 -16.28
C LEU A 75 -9.57 8.74 -15.58
N PHE A 76 -10.90 8.63 -15.79
CA PHE A 76 -11.85 9.51 -15.12
C PHE A 76 -11.86 9.31 -13.60
N GLY A 77 -11.74 8.07 -13.10
CA GLY A 77 -11.66 7.79 -11.68
C GLY A 77 -10.42 8.38 -11.03
N VAL A 78 -9.24 8.19 -11.62
CA VAL A 78 -7.98 8.75 -11.14
C VAL A 78 -8.02 10.29 -11.19
N SER A 79 -8.50 10.88 -12.31
CA SER A 79 -8.61 12.35 -12.41
C SER A 79 -9.54 12.93 -11.34
N THR A 80 -10.62 12.22 -11.02
CA THR A 80 -11.55 12.63 -9.95
C THR A 80 -10.88 12.60 -8.57
N VAL A 81 -10.12 11.54 -8.26
CA VAL A 81 -9.38 11.44 -6.99
C VAL A 81 -8.32 12.54 -6.89
N VAL A 82 -7.58 12.81 -7.98
CA VAL A 82 -6.59 13.90 -8.02
C VAL A 82 -7.27 15.26 -7.82
N LEU A 83 -8.42 15.51 -8.47
CA LEU A 83 -9.18 16.75 -8.32
C LEU A 83 -9.64 16.94 -6.87
N MET A 84 -10.19 15.89 -6.24
CA MET A 84 -10.59 15.95 -4.83
C MET A 84 -9.39 16.25 -3.91
N TRP A 85 -8.26 15.62 -4.17
CA TRP A 85 -7.03 15.84 -3.40
C TRP A 85 -6.50 17.27 -3.55
N THR A 86 -6.48 17.80 -4.78
CA THR A 86 -6.04 19.17 -5.03
C THR A 86 -6.99 20.19 -4.38
N GLN A 87 -8.31 19.94 -4.43
CA GLN A 87 -9.29 20.78 -3.76
C GLN A 87 -9.13 20.75 -2.24
N TYR A 88 -8.87 19.59 -1.66
CA TYR A 88 -8.58 19.44 -0.24
C TYR A 88 -7.31 20.21 0.15
N LEU A 89 -6.21 20.01 -0.58
CA LEU A 89 -4.96 20.72 -0.33
C LEU A 89 -5.14 22.24 -0.43
N TYR A 90 -5.83 22.71 -1.48
CA TYR A 90 -6.12 24.13 -1.63
C TYR A 90 -6.91 24.68 -0.44
N GLY A 91 -7.81 23.89 0.13
CA GLY A 91 -8.59 24.27 1.33
C GLY A 91 -7.76 24.34 2.60
N THR A 92 -6.73 23.49 2.74
CA THR A 92 -5.96 23.29 3.98
C THR A 92 -4.60 24.00 4.00
N ILE A 93 -4.07 24.41 2.84
CA ILE A 93 -2.78 25.11 2.77
C ILE A 93 -2.84 26.43 3.54
N GLU A 94 -1.91 26.60 4.48
CA GLU A 94 -1.77 27.82 5.31
C GLU A 94 -0.87 28.90 4.68
N ASN A 95 -0.55 28.77 3.37
CA ASN A 95 0.23 29.80 2.69
C ASN A 95 -0.56 31.13 2.67
N LYS A 96 0.11 32.22 3.08
CA LYS A 96 -0.49 33.56 3.18
C LYS A 96 -1.09 34.04 1.85
N GLU A 97 -0.42 33.79 0.73
CA GLU A 97 -0.91 34.17 -0.60
C GLU A 97 -2.20 33.42 -0.97
N VAL A 98 -2.21 32.08 -0.78
CA VAL A 98 -3.39 31.25 -1.03
C VAL A 98 -4.55 31.64 -0.12
N ALA A 99 -4.27 31.93 1.17
CA ALA A 99 -5.28 32.38 2.12
C ALA A 99 -5.86 33.73 1.72
N ASN A 100 -5.05 34.67 1.21
CA ASN A 100 -5.51 35.95 0.71
C ASN A 100 -6.41 35.79 -0.52
N ILE A 101 -6.04 34.95 -1.48
CA ILE A 101 -6.88 34.66 -2.67
C ILE A 101 -8.23 34.06 -2.24
N ARG A 102 -8.24 33.12 -1.29
CA ARG A 102 -9.50 32.55 -0.77
C ARG A 102 -10.40 33.61 -0.12
N ARG A 103 -9.81 34.56 0.62
CA ARG A 103 -10.54 35.62 1.26
C ARG A 103 -11.03 36.67 0.26
N GLN A 104 -10.24 36.94 -0.77
CA GLN A 104 -10.57 37.94 -1.79
C GLN A 104 -11.67 37.47 -2.74
N TYR A 105 -11.69 36.14 -3.05
CA TYR A 105 -12.64 35.57 -4.01
C TYR A 105 -13.42 34.37 -3.42
N PRO A 106 -14.25 34.57 -2.38
CA PRO A 106 -14.99 33.50 -1.73
C PRO A 106 -16.01 32.83 -2.67
N LEU A 107 -16.61 33.59 -3.57
CA LEU A 107 -17.57 33.09 -4.56
C LEU A 107 -16.89 32.12 -5.54
N LEU A 108 -15.68 32.45 -5.98
CA LEU A 108 -14.89 31.55 -6.86
C LEU A 108 -14.60 30.20 -6.19
N GLN A 109 -14.25 30.23 -4.90
CA GLN A 109 -14.04 29.01 -4.13
C GLN A 109 -15.31 28.16 -4.04
N LEU A 110 -16.45 28.80 -3.81
CA LEU A 110 -17.74 28.11 -3.74
C LEU A 110 -18.09 27.46 -5.09
N VAL A 111 -17.91 28.19 -6.20
CA VAL A 111 -18.14 27.66 -7.55
C VAL A 111 -17.23 26.46 -7.84
N MET A 112 -15.93 26.56 -7.51
CA MET A 112 -14.99 25.45 -7.68
C MET A 112 -15.39 24.22 -6.86
N LEU A 113 -15.89 24.42 -5.64
CA LEU A 113 -16.38 23.32 -4.80
C LEU A 113 -17.60 22.63 -5.43
N PHE A 114 -18.57 23.40 -5.93
CA PHE A 114 -19.74 22.84 -6.60
C PHE A 114 -19.38 22.10 -7.89
N LEU A 115 -18.47 22.63 -8.70
CA LEU A 115 -17.98 21.97 -9.91
C LEU A 115 -17.26 20.66 -9.57
N CYS A 116 -16.43 20.65 -8.52
CA CYS A 116 -15.77 19.46 -8.04
C CYS A 116 -16.80 18.42 -7.57
N ALA A 117 -17.79 18.80 -6.77
CA ALA A 117 -18.83 17.92 -6.27
C ALA A 117 -19.67 17.33 -7.44
N TYR A 118 -20.01 18.14 -8.43
CA TYR A 118 -20.69 17.66 -9.64
C TYR A 118 -19.85 16.65 -10.41
N TYR A 119 -18.55 16.94 -10.62
CA TYR A 119 -17.64 16.03 -11.31
C TYR A 119 -17.47 14.71 -10.57
N VAL A 120 -17.37 14.73 -9.25
CA VAL A 120 -17.35 13.52 -8.40
C VAL A 120 -18.63 12.71 -8.60
N PHE A 121 -19.80 13.36 -8.55
CA PHE A 121 -21.08 12.69 -8.68
C PHE A 121 -21.22 11.98 -10.04
N VAL A 122 -20.85 12.64 -11.13
CA VAL A 122 -20.91 12.08 -12.49
C VAL A 122 -19.95 10.89 -12.65
N ASN A 123 -18.81 10.92 -11.96
CA ASN A 123 -17.77 9.89 -12.09
C ASN A 123 -17.76 8.86 -10.94
N LEU A 124 -18.81 8.76 -10.13
CA LEU A 124 -18.88 7.81 -9.01
C LEU A 124 -18.55 6.36 -9.44
N ASN A 125 -19.08 5.90 -10.56
CA ASN A 125 -18.77 4.57 -11.10
C ASN A 125 -17.29 4.37 -11.41
N SER A 126 -16.63 5.40 -11.86
CA SER A 126 -15.20 5.40 -12.17
C SER A 126 -14.37 5.33 -10.88
N ILE A 127 -14.77 6.07 -9.86
CA ILE A 127 -14.17 6.03 -8.52
C ILE A 127 -14.30 4.63 -7.91
N PHE A 128 -15.49 4.04 -7.97
CA PHE A 128 -15.70 2.66 -7.47
C PHE A 128 -14.81 1.64 -8.19
N LEU A 129 -14.59 1.79 -9.49
CA LEU A 129 -13.69 0.91 -10.23
C LEU A 129 -12.23 1.05 -9.76
N VAL A 130 -11.77 2.28 -9.52
CA VAL A 130 -10.44 2.54 -8.97
C VAL A 130 -10.31 1.90 -7.57
N LEU A 131 -11.27 2.15 -6.69
CA LEU A 131 -11.30 1.55 -5.35
C LEU A 131 -11.35 0.03 -5.41
N PHE A 132 -12.14 -0.54 -6.31
CA PHE A 132 -12.22 -1.98 -6.54
C PHE A 132 -10.87 -2.57 -6.94
N SER A 133 -10.12 -1.92 -7.84
CA SER A 133 -8.81 -2.42 -8.27
C SER A 133 -7.79 -2.44 -7.12
N PHE A 134 -7.81 -1.44 -6.24
CA PHE A 134 -6.99 -1.44 -5.02
C PHE A 134 -7.44 -2.50 -4.02
N LEU A 135 -8.74 -2.63 -3.78
CA LEU A 135 -9.29 -3.62 -2.86
C LEU A 135 -8.99 -5.04 -3.34
N LEU A 136 -9.16 -5.30 -4.65
CA LEU A 136 -8.82 -6.59 -5.26
C LEU A 136 -7.34 -6.93 -5.05
N SER A 137 -6.45 -5.97 -5.30
CA SER A 137 -5.01 -6.14 -5.07
C SER A 137 -4.73 -6.47 -3.59
N PHE A 138 -5.34 -5.72 -2.68
CA PHE A 138 -5.20 -5.96 -1.24
C PHE A 138 -5.70 -7.36 -0.82
N CYS A 139 -6.88 -7.77 -1.31
CA CYS A 139 -7.43 -9.09 -1.01
C CYS A 139 -6.52 -10.23 -1.50
N ILE A 140 -6.01 -10.13 -2.73
CA ILE A 140 -5.11 -11.15 -3.28
C ILE A 140 -3.80 -11.21 -2.49
N ILE A 141 -3.21 -10.07 -2.13
CA ILE A 141 -2.02 -9.98 -1.29
C ILE A 141 -2.28 -10.64 0.07
N PHE A 142 -3.39 -10.27 0.71
CA PHE A 142 -3.73 -10.79 2.03
C PHE A 142 -3.97 -12.31 2.02
N ILE A 143 -4.66 -12.82 1.02
CA ILE A 143 -4.88 -14.26 0.82
C ILE A 143 -3.53 -14.96 0.65
N HIS A 144 -2.68 -14.46 -0.24
CA HIS A 144 -1.35 -15.05 -0.45
C HIS A 144 -0.52 -15.02 0.84
N ALA A 145 -0.45 -13.88 1.54
CA ALA A 145 0.29 -13.74 2.79
C ALA A 145 -0.24 -14.66 3.90
N SER A 146 -1.55 -14.92 3.92
CA SER A 146 -2.21 -15.81 4.88
C SER A 146 -1.93 -17.29 4.59
N LEU A 147 -1.94 -17.68 3.32
CA LEU A 147 -1.78 -19.07 2.90
C LEU A 147 -0.33 -19.50 2.84
N ARG A 148 0.61 -18.58 2.53
CA ARG A 148 2.03 -18.90 2.39
C ARG A 148 2.62 -19.33 3.72
N LEU A 149 3.17 -20.58 3.78
CA LEU A 149 3.84 -21.08 4.98
C LEU A 149 5.10 -20.27 5.27
N ARG A 150 5.27 -19.92 6.54
CA ARG A 150 6.47 -19.25 7.02
C ARG A 150 7.67 -20.20 6.92
N HIS A 151 8.70 -19.80 6.20
CA HIS A 151 9.97 -20.52 6.19
C HIS A 151 10.85 -19.94 7.32
N LEU A 152 11.49 -20.83 8.10
CA LEU A 152 12.54 -20.41 9.04
C LEU A 152 13.62 -19.59 8.33
N LYS A 153 13.91 -19.93 7.07
CA LYS A 153 14.79 -19.17 6.20
C LYS A 153 14.37 -17.70 6.02
N ASN A 154 13.09 -17.42 5.89
CA ASN A 154 12.58 -16.03 5.73
C ASN A 154 12.85 -15.20 6.98
N LYS A 155 12.71 -15.79 8.18
CA LYS A 155 13.04 -15.13 9.44
C LYS A 155 14.52 -14.78 9.53
N ILE A 156 15.40 -15.71 9.16
CA ILE A 156 16.84 -15.53 9.14
C ILE A 156 17.24 -14.48 8.10
N VAL A 157 16.65 -14.54 6.89
CA VAL A 157 16.92 -13.61 5.80
C VAL A 157 16.49 -12.19 6.20
N ASN A 158 15.29 -12.01 6.74
CA ASN A 158 14.82 -10.69 7.22
C ASN A 158 15.79 -10.11 8.27
N LYS A 159 16.29 -10.96 9.18
CA LYS A 159 17.25 -10.54 10.20
C LYS A 159 18.63 -10.20 9.63
N ILE A 160 19.11 -10.96 8.65
CA ILE A 160 20.40 -10.74 7.98
C ILE A 160 20.35 -9.49 7.09
N GLU A 161 19.26 -9.33 6.31
CA GLU A 161 19.08 -8.19 5.41
C GLU A 161 18.71 -6.90 6.17
N GLY A 162 18.51 -6.98 7.50
CA GLY A 162 18.08 -5.85 8.32
C GLY A 162 16.69 -5.33 7.93
N ILE A 163 15.87 -6.20 7.37
CA ILE A 163 14.48 -5.91 6.99
C ILE A 163 13.66 -5.94 8.27
N GLY A 164 13.33 -4.79 8.82
CA GLY A 164 12.51 -4.64 10.02
C GLY A 164 11.34 -3.70 9.80
N LEU A 165 10.45 -3.62 10.79
CA LEU A 165 9.29 -2.72 10.76
C LEU A 165 9.68 -1.26 10.53
N GLU A 166 10.80 -0.81 11.09
CA GLU A 166 11.19 0.59 11.01
C GLU A 166 11.87 1.00 9.69
N ARG A 167 12.38 0.03 8.91
CA ARG A 167 13.27 0.29 7.77
C ARG A 167 12.62 0.14 6.41
N THR A 168 11.43 -0.43 6.35
CA THR A 168 10.73 -0.70 5.09
C THR A 168 9.38 -0.01 5.00
N PRO A 169 8.91 0.38 3.80
CA PRO A 169 7.60 1.01 3.64
C PRO A 169 6.45 0.15 4.19
N MET A 170 6.50 -1.16 3.97
CA MET A 170 5.50 -2.09 4.50
C MET A 170 5.57 -2.19 6.03
N GLY A 171 6.78 -2.16 6.60
CA GLY A 171 6.97 -2.18 8.04
C GLY A 171 6.40 -0.92 8.71
N ILE A 172 6.60 0.26 8.13
CA ILE A 172 6.03 1.52 8.63
C ILE A 172 4.49 1.46 8.56
N PHE A 173 3.93 0.94 7.46
CA PHE A 173 2.50 0.74 7.31
C PHE A 173 1.95 -0.18 8.40
N LEU A 174 2.58 -1.33 8.65
CA LEU A 174 2.17 -2.27 9.69
C LEU A 174 2.29 -1.69 11.10
N GLN A 175 3.33 -0.90 11.38
CA GLN A 175 3.52 -0.21 12.65
C GLN A 175 2.41 0.82 12.90
N TYR A 176 1.97 1.53 11.86
CA TYR A 176 0.83 2.45 11.96
C TYR A 176 -0.46 1.75 12.39
N PHE A 177 -0.64 0.48 12.02
CA PHE A 177 -1.75 -0.38 12.48
C PHE A 177 -1.51 -1.07 13.83
N GLY A 178 -0.50 -0.63 14.59
CA GLY A 178 -0.24 -1.12 15.95
C GLY A 178 0.52 -2.44 16.03
N MET A 179 1.11 -2.92 14.93
CA MET A 179 1.96 -4.11 14.94
C MET A 179 3.31 -3.79 15.56
N LYS A 180 3.67 -4.49 16.64
CA LYS A 180 4.94 -4.31 17.35
C LYS A 180 6.04 -5.22 16.79
N GLU A 181 7.30 -4.87 17.03
CA GLU A 181 8.49 -5.66 16.61
C GLU A 181 8.52 -7.09 17.19
N GLU A 182 7.84 -7.36 18.29
CA GLU A 182 7.75 -8.67 18.92
C GLU A 182 7.21 -9.77 17.97
N PHE A 183 6.46 -9.38 16.95
CA PHE A 183 5.94 -10.31 15.93
C PHE A 183 7.00 -10.80 14.93
N ILE A 184 8.22 -10.25 14.96
CA ILE A 184 9.30 -10.55 14.01
C ILE A 184 10.42 -11.39 14.63
N THR A 185 10.51 -11.45 15.95
CA THR A 185 11.43 -12.29 16.70
C THR A 185 10.86 -13.68 16.89
#